data_86dc271e3748feec24259c3ac764dec0
#
_entry.id   86dc271e3748feec24259c3ac764dec0
#
_cell.length_a   1.000
_cell.length_b   1.000
_cell.length_c   1.000
_cell.angle_alpha   90.00
_cell.angle_beta   90.00
_cell.angle_gamma   90.00
#
_symmetry.space_group_name_H-M   'P 1'
#
loop_
_entity.id
_entity.type
_entity.pdbx_description
1 polymer ?
#
loop_
_entity_poly.entity_id
_entity_poly.type
_entity_poly.pdbx_seq_one_letter_code
_entity_poly.pdbx_strand_id
1 'polypeptide(L)'
;FGLEIWPQEVFYITGLLILAAVGLFLATALFGRVWCGYFCPQTVWTDLFLVVERFFEGDRNARMKRDKAPLTLDKAWRKGAKHAAWLLVSFLTGGAFILYWHDARELAQTFFSGHAPMTAYVFAGLLTATTYALAGTMREQVCTYMCPWPRIQAALVDKHTLAVTYRSDRGEPRAPHKKGETWEGRGDCIDCKQCVVVCPMGIDIRNGSQ
;
A
#
# COMPACT_ATOMS: atom_id res chain seq x y z
N PHE A 1 -18.02 22.89 -14.94
CA PHE A 1 -17.06 22.38 -15.90
C PHE A 1 -17.85 21.88 -17.11
N GLY A 2 -17.82 22.64 -18.22
CA GLY A 2 -18.58 22.36 -19.45
C GLY A 2 -17.75 21.58 -20.48
N LEU A 3 -17.07 20.52 -20.07
CA LEU A 3 -16.37 19.65 -20.99
C LEU A 3 -17.28 18.45 -21.28
N GLU A 4 -17.91 18.47 -22.44
CA GLU A 4 -18.69 17.34 -22.94
C GLU A 4 -17.78 16.50 -23.83
N ILE A 5 -17.52 15.25 -23.43
CA ILE A 5 -16.72 14.32 -24.22
C ILE A 5 -17.66 13.52 -25.14
N TRP A 6 -17.50 13.72 -26.43
CA TRP A 6 -18.26 13.00 -27.45
C TRP A 6 -17.63 11.62 -27.75
N PRO A 7 -18.41 10.61 -28.18
CA PRO A 7 -17.86 9.29 -28.51
C PRO A 7 -16.72 9.30 -29.53
N GLN A 8 -16.65 10.32 -30.38
CA GLN A 8 -15.56 10.49 -31.37
C GLN A 8 -14.22 10.85 -30.70
N GLU A 9 -14.25 11.39 -29.48
CA GLU A 9 -13.04 11.82 -28.74
C GLU A 9 -12.34 10.67 -28.00
N VAL A 10 -12.94 9.47 -28.02
CA VAL A 10 -12.32 8.23 -27.48
C VAL A 10 -10.95 7.96 -28.10
N PHE A 11 -10.71 8.42 -29.33
CA PHE A 11 -9.41 8.36 -29.99
C PHE A 11 -8.30 9.07 -29.18
N TYR A 12 -8.58 10.22 -28.59
CA TYR A 12 -7.61 10.94 -27.75
C TYR A 12 -7.33 10.19 -26.44
N ILE A 13 -8.36 9.58 -25.86
CA ILE A 13 -8.23 8.75 -24.65
C ILE A 13 -7.32 7.56 -24.95
N THR A 14 -7.47 6.91 -26.10
CA THR A 14 -6.62 5.80 -26.52
C THR A 14 -5.16 6.23 -26.65
N GLY A 15 -4.89 7.38 -27.28
CA GLY A 15 -3.55 7.94 -27.37
C GLY A 15 -2.94 8.22 -25.99
N LEU A 16 -3.72 8.81 -25.08
CA LEU A 16 -3.30 9.09 -23.71
C LEU A 16 -2.97 7.81 -22.94
N LEU A 17 -3.79 6.76 -23.07
CA LEU A 17 -3.56 5.47 -22.43
C LEU A 17 -2.30 4.78 -22.94
N ILE A 18 -2.02 4.86 -24.23
CA ILE A 18 -0.76 4.34 -24.81
C ILE A 18 0.43 5.09 -24.24
N LEU A 19 0.38 6.43 -24.20
CA LEU A 19 1.45 7.24 -23.62
C LEU A 19 1.65 6.95 -22.13
N ALA A 20 0.57 6.77 -21.38
CA ALA A 20 0.62 6.41 -19.97
C ALA A 20 1.25 5.01 -19.77
N ALA A 21 0.90 4.04 -20.61
CA ALA A 21 1.48 2.71 -20.57
C ALA A 21 2.99 2.74 -20.89
N VAL A 22 3.38 3.38 -21.99
CA VAL A 22 4.81 3.53 -22.36
C VAL A 22 5.58 4.28 -21.27
N GLY A 23 5.01 5.36 -20.72
CA GLY A 23 5.60 6.10 -19.62
C GLY A 23 5.79 5.25 -18.36
N LEU A 24 4.85 4.39 -18.04
CA LEU A 24 4.93 3.46 -16.91
C LEU A 24 6.05 2.41 -17.11
N PHE A 25 6.17 1.84 -18.31
CA PHE A 25 7.27 0.93 -18.63
C PHE A 25 8.63 1.62 -18.58
N LEU A 26 8.73 2.82 -19.12
CA LEU A 26 9.94 3.63 -19.09
C LEU A 26 10.34 3.98 -17.66
N ALA A 27 9.40 4.46 -16.84
CA ALA A 27 9.65 4.76 -15.43
C ALA A 27 10.11 3.52 -14.66
N THR A 28 9.56 2.35 -14.95
CA THR A 28 9.98 1.09 -14.34
C THR A 28 11.39 0.68 -14.77
N ALA A 29 11.75 0.85 -16.03
CA ALA A 29 13.10 0.53 -16.54
C ALA A 29 14.17 1.46 -15.93
N LEU A 30 13.85 2.73 -15.71
CA LEU A 30 14.81 3.71 -15.18
C LEU A 30 14.89 3.70 -13.64
N PHE A 31 13.76 3.66 -12.97
CA PHE A 31 13.63 3.85 -11.52
C PHE A 31 13.17 2.59 -10.77
N GLY A 32 13.07 1.45 -11.45
CA GLY A 32 12.67 0.19 -10.85
C GLY A 32 11.26 0.24 -10.26
N ARG A 33 11.12 0.10 -8.94
CA ARG A 33 9.83 -0.04 -8.25
C ARG A 33 9.20 1.26 -7.79
N VAL A 34 9.56 2.39 -8.38
CA VAL A 34 9.04 3.71 -7.97
C VAL A 34 7.51 3.79 -8.07
N TRP A 35 6.92 3.22 -9.12
CA TRP A 35 5.47 3.16 -9.26
C TRP A 35 4.80 2.40 -8.10
N CYS A 36 5.29 1.20 -7.80
CA CYS A 36 4.74 0.39 -6.71
C CYS A 36 4.97 1.03 -5.33
N GLY A 37 6.05 1.80 -5.16
CA GLY A 37 6.36 2.45 -3.89
C GLY A 37 5.53 3.69 -3.58
N TYR A 38 5.11 4.45 -4.61
CA TYR A 38 4.52 5.77 -4.40
C TYR A 38 3.16 6.00 -5.07
N PHE A 39 2.93 5.44 -6.25
CA PHE A 39 1.76 5.75 -7.07
C PHE A 39 0.71 4.65 -7.11
N CYS A 40 1.10 3.42 -6.78
CA CYS A 40 0.17 2.29 -6.79
C CYS A 40 -0.94 2.52 -5.75
N PRO A 41 -2.23 2.41 -6.13
CA PRO A 41 -3.35 2.57 -5.21
C PRO A 41 -3.24 1.68 -3.97
N GLN A 42 -2.80 0.43 -4.12
CA GLN A 42 -2.61 -0.49 -2.99
C GLN A 42 -1.63 0.07 -1.96
N THR A 43 -0.49 0.62 -2.40
CA THR A 43 0.52 1.20 -1.50
C THR A 43 -0.01 2.46 -0.83
N VAL A 44 -0.67 3.35 -1.58
CA VAL A 44 -1.24 4.60 -1.05
C VAL A 44 -2.27 4.30 0.04
N TRP A 45 -3.19 3.36 -0.19
CA TRP A 45 -4.16 2.96 0.83
C TRP A 45 -3.51 2.26 2.02
N THR A 46 -2.55 1.38 1.77
CA THR A 46 -1.81 0.72 2.86
C THR A 46 -1.09 1.74 3.75
N ASP A 47 -0.44 2.74 3.16
CA ASP A 47 0.21 3.82 3.90
C ASP A 47 -0.78 4.64 4.72
N LEU A 48 -1.93 5.00 4.12
CA LEU A 48 -2.99 5.71 4.83
C LEU A 48 -3.49 4.90 6.04
N PHE A 49 -3.70 3.61 5.87
CA PHE A 49 -4.11 2.71 6.96
C PHE A 49 -3.03 2.59 8.03
N LEU A 50 -1.75 2.58 7.65
CA LEU A 50 -0.62 2.58 8.59
C LEU A 50 -0.52 3.90 9.38
N VAL A 51 -0.82 5.04 8.75
CA VAL A 51 -0.88 6.34 9.45
C VAL A 51 -1.98 6.31 10.51
N VAL A 52 -3.18 5.84 10.17
CA VAL A 52 -4.28 5.66 11.13
C VAL A 52 -3.88 4.71 12.26
N GLU A 53 -3.22 3.61 11.94
CA GLU A 53 -2.73 2.63 12.92
C GLU A 53 -1.71 3.23 13.87
N ARG A 54 -0.75 4.02 13.35
CA ARG A 54 0.23 4.74 14.19
C ARG A 54 -0.43 5.76 15.11
N PHE A 55 -1.47 6.42 14.64
CA PHE A 55 -2.21 7.40 15.44
C PHE A 55 -2.89 6.77 16.66
N PHE A 56 -3.57 5.61 16.49
CA PHE A 56 -4.31 4.96 17.58
C PHE A 56 -3.45 4.03 18.44
N GLU A 57 -2.53 3.29 17.83
CA GLU A 57 -1.74 2.26 18.51
C GLU A 57 -0.28 2.66 18.74
N GLY A 58 0.17 3.76 18.12
CA GLY A 58 1.56 4.21 18.20
C GLY A 58 2.51 3.41 17.30
N ASP A 59 3.80 3.65 17.47
CA ASP A 59 4.85 3.01 16.68
C ASP A 59 4.91 1.50 16.88
N ARG A 60 5.57 0.81 15.93
CA ARG A 60 5.73 -0.64 15.92
C ARG A 60 6.17 -1.23 17.28
N ASN A 61 7.13 -0.62 17.95
CA ASN A 61 7.62 -1.10 19.23
C ASN A 61 6.56 -0.99 20.34
N ALA A 62 5.77 0.09 20.34
CA ALA A 62 4.65 0.28 21.25
C ALA A 62 3.53 -0.75 20.98
N ARG A 63 3.23 -1.02 19.71
CA ARG A 63 2.26 -2.06 19.30
C ARG A 63 2.68 -3.44 19.78
N MET A 64 3.93 -3.84 19.51
CA MET A 64 4.45 -5.15 19.94
C MET A 64 4.39 -5.35 21.45
N LYS A 65 4.70 -4.30 22.24
CA LYS A 65 4.55 -4.34 23.70
C LYS A 65 3.09 -4.49 24.11
N ARG A 66 2.19 -3.73 23.46
CA ARG A 66 0.75 -3.77 23.75
C ARG A 66 0.10 -5.07 23.33
N ASP A 67 0.53 -5.69 22.24
CA ASP A 67 -0.01 -6.98 21.80
C ASP A 67 0.33 -8.09 22.76
N LYS A 68 1.50 -8.07 23.39
CA LYS A 68 1.90 -9.00 24.46
C LYS A 68 1.22 -8.74 25.81
N ALA A 69 0.67 -7.54 26.03
CA ALA A 69 -0.03 -7.22 27.26
C ALA A 69 -1.42 -7.88 27.33
N PRO A 70 -1.93 -8.20 28.52
CA PRO A 70 -3.28 -8.75 28.69
C PRO A 70 -4.34 -7.81 28.13
N LEU A 71 -5.54 -8.34 27.88
CA LEU A 71 -6.67 -7.56 27.37
C LEU A 71 -7.11 -6.55 28.44
N THR A 72 -6.85 -5.29 28.15
CA THR A 72 -7.27 -4.13 28.96
C THR A 72 -8.31 -3.33 28.19
N LEU A 73 -9.19 -2.62 28.88
CA LEU A 73 -10.22 -1.79 28.25
C LEU A 73 -9.61 -0.74 27.30
N ASP A 74 -8.48 -0.15 27.66
CA ASP A 74 -7.72 0.77 26.77
C ASP A 74 -7.24 0.07 25.48
N LYS A 75 -6.76 -1.16 25.59
CA LYS A 75 -6.36 -1.96 24.40
C LYS A 75 -7.55 -2.24 23.49
N ALA A 76 -8.69 -2.62 24.05
CA ALA A 76 -9.92 -2.90 23.29
C ALA A 76 -10.44 -1.64 22.59
N TRP A 77 -10.48 -0.51 23.31
CA TRP A 77 -10.90 0.78 22.76
C TRP A 77 -10.04 1.22 21.59
N ARG A 78 -8.72 1.20 21.74
CA ARG A 78 -7.79 1.62 20.66
C ARG A 78 -7.89 0.72 19.44
N LYS A 79 -7.99 -0.60 19.63
CA LYS A 79 -8.21 -1.53 18.51
C LYS A 79 -9.56 -1.27 17.83
N GLY A 80 -10.62 -1.07 18.61
CA GLY A 80 -11.95 -0.72 18.07
C GLY A 80 -11.93 0.59 17.27
N ALA A 81 -11.34 1.64 17.82
CA ALA A 81 -11.22 2.95 17.17
C ALA A 81 -10.41 2.87 15.87
N LYS A 82 -9.30 2.11 15.84
CA LYS A 82 -8.54 1.83 14.63
C LYS A 82 -9.40 1.19 13.54
N HIS A 83 -10.11 0.11 13.87
CA HIS A 83 -10.94 -0.58 12.89
C HIS A 83 -12.13 0.27 12.42
N ALA A 84 -12.73 1.07 13.30
CA ALA A 84 -13.77 2.02 12.95
C ALA A 84 -13.24 3.09 11.96
N ALA A 85 -12.06 3.64 12.23
CA ALA A 85 -11.42 4.59 11.34
C ALA A 85 -11.05 3.95 9.98
N TRP A 86 -10.55 2.72 9.96
CA TRP A 86 -10.29 1.97 8.74
C TRP A 86 -11.56 1.73 7.92
N LEU A 87 -12.67 1.36 8.56
CA LEU A 87 -13.96 1.20 7.89
C LEU A 87 -14.47 2.53 7.32
N LEU A 88 -14.32 3.62 8.06
CA LEU A 88 -14.69 4.96 7.59
C LEU A 88 -13.87 5.34 6.35
N VAL A 89 -12.55 5.19 6.39
CA VAL A 89 -11.68 5.46 5.23
C VAL A 89 -12.04 4.57 4.06
N SER A 90 -12.28 3.27 4.27
CA SER A 90 -12.70 2.35 3.22
C SER A 90 -14.03 2.74 2.60
N PHE A 91 -14.98 3.19 3.40
CA PHE A 91 -16.30 3.65 2.92
C PHE A 91 -16.17 4.95 2.13
N LEU A 92 -15.40 5.92 2.62
CA LEU A 92 -15.23 7.22 1.95
C LEU A 92 -14.40 7.12 0.65
N THR A 93 -13.53 6.15 0.53
CA THR A 93 -12.68 5.98 -0.67
C THR A 93 -13.22 4.89 -1.59
N GLY A 94 -13.30 3.65 -1.11
CA GLY A 94 -13.79 2.52 -1.88
C GLY A 94 -15.29 2.59 -2.13
N GLY A 95 -16.09 2.83 -1.08
CA GLY A 95 -17.54 2.94 -1.19
C GLY A 95 -17.99 4.12 -2.06
N ALA A 96 -17.31 5.25 -1.98
CA ALA A 96 -17.63 6.42 -2.79
C ALA A 96 -17.42 6.23 -4.31
N PHE A 97 -16.73 5.15 -4.71
CA PHE A 97 -16.55 4.85 -6.15
C PHE A 97 -17.86 4.64 -6.90
N ILE A 98 -18.95 4.28 -6.19
CA ILE A 98 -20.30 4.20 -6.79
C ILE A 98 -20.82 5.52 -7.34
N LEU A 99 -20.30 6.65 -6.85
CA LEU A 99 -20.68 7.99 -7.32
C LEU A 99 -20.26 8.27 -8.78
N TYR A 100 -19.39 7.46 -9.36
CA TYR A 100 -19.04 7.54 -10.79
C TYR A 100 -20.16 7.03 -11.70
N TRP A 101 -21.06 6.19 -11.20
CA TRP A 101 -22.10 5.53 -11.97
C TRP A 101 -23.48 6.16 -11.78
N HIS A 102 -23.62 7.07 -10.84
CA HIS A 102 -24.86 7.73 -10.48
C HIS A 102 -24.62 9.22 -10.25
N ASP A 103 -25.67 10.03 -10.34
CA ASP A 103 -25.59 11.43 -9.91
C ASP A 103 -25.20 11.48 -8.43
N ALA A 104 -24.03 12.07 -8.17
CA ALA A 104 -23.42 12.07 -6.84
C ALA A 104 -24.28 12.77 -5.78
N ARG A 105 -25.00 13.85 -6.17
CA ARG A 105 -25.83 14.61 -5.24
C ARG A 105 -27.10 13.84 -4.88
N GLU A 106 -27.79 13.33 -5.87
CA GLU A 106 -29.01 12.56 -5.68
C GLU A 106 -28.73 11.25 -4.93
N LEU A 107 -27.69 10.53 -5.35
CA LEU A 107 -27.29 9.28 -4.70
C LEU A 107 -26.89 9.49 -3.24
N ALA A 108 -26.13 10.54 -2.92
CA ALA A 108 -25.75 10.82 -1.54
C ALA A 108 -26.96 11.07 -0.64
N GLN A 109 -27.95 11.83 -1.11
CA GLN A 109 -29.17 12.09 -0.37
C GLN A 109 -30.04 10.83 -0.20
N THR A 110 -30.25 10.07 -1.26
CA THR A 110 -31.06 8.84 -1.24
C THR A 110 -30.37 7.70 -0.49
N PHE A 111 -29.04 7.64 -0.51
CA PHE A 111 -28.26 6.62 0.21
C PHE A 111 -28.44 6.73 1.73
N PHE A 112 -28.29 7.93 2.28
CA PHE A 112 -28.45 8.14 3.72
C PHE A 112 -29.91 8.15 4.18
N SER A 113 -30.88 8.42 3.28
CA SER A 113 -32.31 8.33 3.58
C SER A 113 -32.89 6.90 3.41
N GLY A 114 -32.09 5.94 2.94
CA GLY A 114 -32.51 4.56 2.77
C GLY A 114 -33.29 4.28 1.47
N HIS A 115 -33.39 5.22 0.55
CA HIS A 115 -34.15 5.09 -0.69
C HIS A 115 -33.31 4.85 -1.93
N ALA A 116 -31.99 4.62 -1.78
CA ALA A 116 -31.12 4.30 -2.90
C ALA A 116 -31.42 2.90 -3.47
N PRO A 117 -31.12 2.65 -4.76
CA PRO A 117 -31.31 1.32 -5.34
C PRO A 117 -30.44 0.27 -4.61
N MET A 118 -30.97 -0.93 -4.47
CA MET A 118 -30.28 -2.04 -3.76
C MET A 118 -28.88 -2.31 -4.32
N THR A 119 -28.71 -2.16 -5.61
CA THR A 119 -27.40 -2.28 -6.28
C THR A 119 -26.35 -1.32 -5.72
N ALA A 120 -26.73 -0.08 -5.41
CA ALA A 120 -25.80 0.90 -4.83
C ALA A 120 -25.31 0.46 -3.44
N TYR A 121 -26.18 -0.07 -2.58
CA TYR A 121 -25.80 -0.59 -1.26
C TYR A 121 -24.88 -1.80 -1.38
N VAL A 122 -25.18 -2.74 -2.29
CA VAL A 122 -24.37 -3.94 -2.51
C VAL A 122 -22.97 -3.57 -3.00
N PHE A 123 -22.87 -2.71 -4.00
CA PHE A 123 -21.56 -2.30 -4.53
C PHE A 123 -20.79 -1.42 -3.54
N ALA A 124 -21.43 -0.51 -2.83
CA ALA A 124 -20.78 0.26 -1.78
C ALA A 124 -20.22 -0.66 -0.67
N GLY A 125 -21.01 -1.62 -0.23
CA GLY A 125 -20.59 -2.61 0.76
C GLY A 125 -19.43 -3.47 0.26
N LEU A 126 -19.51 -3.99 -0.96
CA LEU A 126 -18.48 -4.81 -1.58
C LEU A 126 -17.16 -4.04 -1.73
N LEU A 127 -17.20 -2.82 -2.27
CA LEU A 127 -16.02 -1.98 -2.46
C LEU A 127 -15.40 -1.54 -1.12
N THR A 128 -16.22 -1.24 -0.13
CA THR A 128 -15.76 -0.94 1.23
C THR A 128 -15.08 -2.16 1.85
N ALA A 129 -15.69 -3.34 1.75
CA ALA A 129 -15.14 -4.57 2.30
C ALA A 129 -13.84 -4.98 1.62
N THR A 130 -13.76 -4.89 0.30
CA THR A 130 -12.53 -5.18 -0.46
C THR A 130 -11.42 -4.19 -0.13
N THR A 131 -11.68 -2.89 -0.08
CA THR A 131 -10.68 -1.87 0.31
C THR A 131 -10.18 -2.13 1.73
N TYR A 132 -11.07 -2.40 2.67
CA TYR A 132 -10.71 -2.74 4.05
C TYR A 132 -9.85 -4.01 4.13
N ALA A 133 -10.23 -5.07 3.43
CA ALA A 133 -9.50 -6.33 3.44
C ALA A 133 -8.11 -6.20 2.78
N LEU A 134 -8.05 -5.61 1.60
CA LEU A 134 -6.82 -5.53 0.81
C LEU A 134 -5.80 -4.56 1.43
N ALA A 135 -6.23 -3.39 1.90
CA ALA A 135 -5.34 -2.39 2.48
C ALA A 135 -5.07 -2.60 3.98
N GLY A 136 -6.06 -3.09 4.72
CA GLY A 136 -5.96 -3.27 6.18
C GLY A 136 -5.30 -4.57 6.59
N THR A 137 -5.74 -5.70 6.02
CA THR A 137 -5.33 -7.04 6.49
C THR A 137 -4.33 -7.72 5.57
N MET A 138 -4.52 -7.66 4.26
CA MET A 138 -3.69 -8.40 3.30
C MET A 138 -2.43 -7.64 2.88
N ARG A 139 -2.46 -6.34 2.85
CA ARG A 139 -1.33 -5.43 2.60
C ARG A 139 -0.33 -5.97 1.54
N GLU A 140 0.87 -6.35 1.99
CA GLU A 140 1.95 -6.90 1.14
C GLU A 140 1.56 -8.20 0.43
N GLN A 141 0.64 -8.98 0.96
CA GLN A 141 0.20 -10.24 0.35
C GLN A 141 -0.47 -10.02 -1.01
N VAL A 142 -1.19 -8.89 -1.16
CA VAL A 142 -1.79 -8.51 -2.45
C VAL A 142 -0.72 -8.39 -3.54
N CYS A 143 0.40 -7.74 -3.22
CA CYS A 143 1.48 -7.54 -4.18
C CYS A 143 2.29 -8.81 -4.43
N THR A 144 2.39 -9.69 -3.44
CA THR A 144 3.16 -10.94 -3.54
C THR A 144 2.39 -12.02 -4.32
N TYR A 145 1.09 -12.17 -4.07
CA TYR A 145 0.30 -13.30 -4.58
C TYR A 145 -0.72 -12.93 -5.65
N MET A 146 -1.31 -11.73 -5.58
CA MET A 146 -2.42 -11.35 -6.45
C MET A 146 -1.98 -10.47 -7.62
N CYS A 147 -1.00 -9.58 -7.44
CA CYS A 147 -0.60 -8.62 -8.45
C CYS A 147 0.47 -9.22 -9.38
N PRO A 148 0.26 -9.27 -10.70
CA PRO A 148 1.27 -9.73 -11.65
C PRO A 148 2.38 -8.71 -11.91
N TRP A 149 2.14 -7.43 -11.58
CA TRP A 149 3.01 -6.32 -11.91
C TRP A 149 4.45 -6.44 -11.35
N PRO A 150 4.68 -6.89 -10.10
CA PRO A 150 6.04 -7.06 -9.59
C PRO A 150 6.89 -8.04 -10.40
N ARG A 151 6.27 -9.05 -11.02
CA ARG A 151 6.98 -10.00 -11.91
C ARG A 151 7.38 -9.34 -13.24
N ILE A 152 6.49 -8.52 -13.80
CA ILE A 152 6.78 -7.74 -15.02
C ILE A 152 7.90 -6.74 -14.72
N GLN A 153 7.85 -6.05 -13.60
CA GLN A 153 8.91 -5.12 -13.18
C GLN A 153 10.26 -5.83 -13.01
N ALA A 154 10.27 -7.02 -12.42
CA ALA A 154 11.51 -7.79 -12.26
C ALA A 154 12.18 -8.12 -13.60
N ALA A 155 11.38 -8.36 -14.66
CA ALA A 155 11.89 -8.59 -16.01
C ALA A 155 12.42 -7.32 -16.71
N LEU A 156 11.98 -6.14 -16.28
CA LEU A 156 12.39 -4.85 -16.84
C LEU A 156 13.61 -4.24 -16.14
N VAL A 157 13.95 -4.71 -14.94
CA VAL A 157 15.08 -4.23 -14.15
C VAL A 157 16.40 -4.74 -14.74
N ASP A 158 17.32 -3.83 -15.00
CA ASP A 158 18.64 -4.08 -15.56
C ASP A 158 19.71 -3.47 -14.60
N LYS A 159 20.99 -3.70 -14.91
CA LYS A 159 22.14 -3.20 -14.14
C LYS A 159 22.23 -1.66 -14.06
N HIS A 160 21.53 -0.94 -14.93
CA HIS A 160 21.48 0.52 -14.97
C HIS A 160 20.24 1.09 -14.23
N THR A 161 19.30 0.25 -13.84
CA THR A 161 18.09 0.66 -13.13
C THR A 161 18.45 1.11 -11.71
N LEU A 162 17.92 2.26 -11.31
CA LEU A 162 18.06 2.75 -9.94
C LEU A 162 17.22 1.87 -8.99
N ALA A 163 17.89 1.08 -8.18
CA ALA A 163 17.23 0.21 -7.20
C ALA A 163 17.95 0.25 -5.86
N VAL A 164 17.18 0.08 -4.78
CA VAL A 164 17.74 -0.09 -3.44
C VAL A 164 18.20 -1.52 -3.29
N THR A 165 19.51 -1.73 -3.21
CA THR A 165 20.13 -3.06 -3.12
C THR A 165 21.03 -3.16 -1.90
N TYR A 166 21.23 -4.38 -1.44
CA TYR A 166 22.17 -4.70 -0.38
C TYR A 166 23.54 -5.06 -0.99
N ARG A 167 24.59 -4.44 -0.47
CA ARG A 167 25.96 -4.74 -0.87
C ARG A 167 26.52 -5.85 0.02
N SER A 168 26.52 -7.08 -0.49
CA SER A 168 27.00 -8.25 0.23
C SER A 168 28.51 -8.20 0.50
N ASP A 169 29.29 -7.64 -0.44
CA ASP A 169 30.74 -7.44 -0.31
C ASP A 169 31.13 -6.59 0.91
N ARG A 170 30.25 -5.67 1.31
CA ARG A 170 30.47 -4.77 2.44
C ARG A 170 29.69 -5.19 3.69
N GLY A 171 28.54 -5.77 3.51
CA GLY A 171 27.59 -6.07 4.60
C GLY A 171 27.78 -7.43 5.26
N GLU A 172 28.45 -8.38 4.60
CA GLU A 172 28.69 -9.72 5.15
C GLU A 172 30.14 -9.85 5.73
N PRO A 173 30.35 -10.67 6.75
CA PRO A 173 29.38 -11.43 7.53
C PRO A 173 28.58 -10.53 8.50
N ARG A 174 27.26 -10.60 8.41
CA ARG A 174 26.37 -9.83 9.30
C ARG A 174 26.30 -10.45 10.69
N ALA A 175 26.39 -9.62 11.71
CA ALA A 175 26.22 -10.04 13.08
C ALA A 175 25.65 -8.91 13.95
N PRO A 176 24.84 -9.23 14.98
CA PRO A 176 24.37 -8.23 15.92
C PRO A 176 25.56 -7.61 16.68
N HIS A 177 25.61 -6.28 16.71
CA HIS A 177 26.66 -5.57 17.45
C HIS A 177 26.27 -5.44 18.92
N LYS A 178 27.16 -5.92 19.80
CA LYS A 178 27.07 -5.70 21.25
C LYS A 178 28.02 -4.60 21.67
N LYS A 179 27.59 -3.77 22.60
CA LYS A 179 28.38 -2.65 23.11
C LYS A 179 29.68 -3.18 23.76
N GLY A 180 30.84 -2.79 23.22
CA GLY A 180 32.16 -3.19 23.69
C GLY A 180 32.87 -4.30 22.90
N GLU A 181 32.27 -4.83 21.81
CA GLU A 181 32.93 -5.77 20.91
C GLU A 181 33.74 -5.04 19.83
N THR A 182 34.89 -5.61 19.44
CA THR A 182 35.69 -5.12 18.31
C THR A 182 35.00 -5.44 16.98
N TRP A 183 35.14 -4.53 15.99
CA TRP A 183 34.51 -4.67 14.68
C TRP A 183 35.26 -5.60 13.71
N GLU A 184 36.40 -6.11 14.11
CA GLU A 184 37.27 -6.90 13.23
C GLU A 184 36.62 -8.19 12.73
N GLY A 185 36.70 -8.42 11.42
CA GLY A 185 36.15 -9.59 10.74
C GLY A 185 34.65 -9.61 10.56
N ARG A 186 33.97 -8.47 10.76
CA ARG A 186 32.51 -8.30 10.54
C ARG A 186 32.22 -7.34 9.39
N GLY A 187 31.12 -7.58 8.68
CA GLY A 187 30.58 -6.63 7.73
C GLY A 187 29.83 -5.47 8.41
N ASP A 188 29.49 -4.46 7.63
CA ASP A 188 28.80 -3.25 8.12
C ASP A 188 27.34 -3.50 8.53
N CYS A 189 26.78 -4.66 8.24
CA CYS A 189 25.39 -5.00 8.59
C CYS A 189 25.26 -5.56 9.99
N ILE A 190 24.57 -4.82 10.88
CA ILE A 190 24.33 -5.22 12.28
C ILE A 190 23.09 -6.12 12.46
N ASP A 191 22.51 -6.65 11.41
CA ASP A 191 21.29 -7.48 11.40
C ASP A 191 20.09 -6.91 12.18
N CYS A 192 19.94 -5.60 12.21
CA CYS A 192 18.82 -4.93 12.92
C CYS A 192 17.46 -5.11 12.23
N LYS A 193 17.41 -5.64 11.01
CA LYS A 193 16.21 -5.85 10.17
C LYS A 193 15.38 -4.59 9.91
N GLN A 194 15.93 -3.41 10.16
CA GLN A 194 15.22 -2.15 9.97
C GLN A 194 14.82 -1.92 8.51
N CYS A 195 15.68 -2.32 7.56
CA CYS A 195 15.40 -2.26 6.12
C CYS A 195 14.14 -3.06 5.73
N VAL A 196 13.93 -4.23 6.36
CA VAL A 196 12.73 -5.06 6.13
C VAL A 196 11.49 -4.43 6.75
N VAL A 197 11.65 -3.87 7.95
CA VAL A 197 10.53 -3.28 8.72
C VAL A 197 10.00 -2.00 8.10
N VAL A 198 10.88 -1.18 7.53
CA VAL A 198 10.52 0.10 6.90
C VAL A 198 9.94 -0.13 5.49
N CYS A 199 10.26 -1.27 4.87
CA CYS A 199 9.72 -1.58 3.55
C CYS A 199 8.20 -1.84 3.64
N PRO A 200 7.35 -1.06 2.97
CA PRO A 200 5.89 -1.26 3.00
C PRO A 200 5.48 -2.62 2.40
N MET A 201 6.37 -3.20 1.58
CA MET A 201 6.16 -4.50 0.91
C MET A 201 6.78 -5.68 1.68
N GLY A 202 7.41 -5.45 2.83
CA GLY A 202 8.04 -6.50 3.64
C GLY A 202 9.21 -7.21 2.96
N ILE A 203 9.80 -6.62 1.91
CA ILE A 203 10.90 -7.24 1.16
C ILE A 203 12.19 -7.21 1.97
N ASP A 204 12.85 -8.37 2.08
CA ASP A 204 14.19 -8.45 2.63
C ASP A 204 15.24 -8.25 1.53
N ILE A 205 15.69 -7.00 1.36
CA ILE A 205 16.69 -6.62 0.34
C ILE A 205 18.03 -7.35 0.49
N ARG A 206 18.29 -7.98 1.62
CA ARG A 206 19.54 -8.72 1.90
C ARG A 206 19.56 -10.07 1.18
N ASN A 207 18.42 -10.59 0.80
CA ASN A 207 18.26 -11.85 0.06
C ASN A 207 18.23 -11.63 -1.47
N GLY A 208 18.58 -10.44 -1.92
CA GLY A 208 18.57 -10.03 -3.32
C GLY A 208 17.39 -9.14 -3.67
N SER A 209 17.36 -8.63 -4.90
CA SER A 209 16.24 -7.87 -5.44
C SER A 209 15.08 -8.81 -5.75
N GLN A 210 14.05 -8.78 -4.94
CA GLN A 210 12.81 -9.53 -5.14
C GLN A 210 11.74 -8.69 -5.86
#